data_324e36740c735c86ab146a72a189b06f
#
_entry.id   324e36740c735c86ab146a72a189b06f
#
_cell.length_a   1.000
_cell.length_b   1.000
_cell.length_c   1.000
_cell.angle_alpha   90.00
_cell.angle_beta   90.00
_cell.angle_gamma   90.00
#
_symmetry.space_group_name_H-M   'P 1'
#
loop_
_entity.id
_entity.type
_entity.pdbx_description
1 polymer ?
#
loop_
_entity_poly.entity_id
_entity_poly.type
_entity_poly.pdbx_seq_one_letter_code
_entity_poly.pdbx_strand_id
1 'polypeptide(L)'
;MLASLFENPIELKGNLLIFEENSNYKSQNQTNSIFSEKWLKKETSKTLKGIEEFQKTWYIKLYGFSDENDLASFLRDKKIIFDAGCGLGYKAAWFAKLSPGSIVIGMDFSEAAIEAAKYYKDISNLFFIRGDIADTKIRKSSIDYISCDQVIHHTQFPEQTFSHLTELLTKNGEIACYVYAKKALPRELLDEYFRSYAPTLTREQLWEFSEQVTELGRRLSELNIDIKVPDMPVLAIKGGTYSIQRFIYWNFLKCFWNEEFGWDNSVLTNFDWYGPSNAARYSEEEFRAWVISNNLEIKFFHKEEACYTGRFCKPYDS
;
A
#
# COMPACT_ATOMS: atom_id res chain seq x y z
N MET A 1 25.28 -1.29 13.41
CA MET A 1 24.18 -0.32 13.19
C MET A 1 22.83 -1.02 13.01
N LEU A 2 22.64 -1.97 12.09
CA LEU A 2 21.32 -2.63 11.91
C LEU A 2 20.86 -3.33 13.22
N ALA A 3 21.70 -4.12 13.88
CA ALA A 3 21.32 -4.83 15.11
C ALA A 3 20.89 -3.90 16.24
N SER A 4 21.41 -2.67 16.31
CA SER A 4 21.03 -1.71 17.36
C SER A 4 19.63 -1.09 17.14
N LEU A 5 19.02 -1.31 16.01
CA LEU A 5 17.65 -0.83 15.72
C LEU A 5 16.57 -1.71 16.38
N PHE A 6 16.91 -2.89 16.87
CA PHE A 6 15.93 -3.83 17.43
C PHE A 6 16.02 -3.88 18.95
N GLU A 7 14.87 -4.13 19.58
CA GLU A 7 14.77 -4.26 21.04
C GLU A 7 15.54 -5.48 21.57
N ASN A 8 15.45 -6.57 20.83
CA ASN A 8 16.09 -7.84 21.14
C ASN A 8 17.22 -8.17 20.17
N PRO A 9 18.19 -9.03 20.56
CA PRO A 9 19.18 -9.55 19.62
C PRO A 9 18.53 -10.19 18.40
N ILE A 10 19.05 -9.92 17.23
CA ILE A 10 18.56 -10.43 15.97
C ILE A 10 19.57 -11.39 15.33
N GLU A 11 19.07 -12.40 14.63
CA GLU A 11 19.87 -13.30 13.80
C GLU A 11 19.55 -13.05 12.32
N LEU A 12 20.52 -12.49 11.60
CA LEU A 12 20.43 -12.24 10.17
C LEU A 12 20.85 -13.49 9.37
N LYS A 13 20.00 -13.90 8.44
CA LYS A 13 20.34 -14.91 7.41
C LYS A 13 20.59 -14.18 6.09
N GLY A 14 21.84 -13.81 5.84
CA GLY A 14 22.19 -12.91 4.73
C GLY A 14 21.64 -11.50 4.97
N ASN A 15 20.69 -11.06 4.14
CA ASN A 15 19.98 -9.79 4.27
C ASN A 15 18.52 -9.94 4.77
N LEU A 16 18.14 -11.11 5.31
CA LEU A 16 16.78 -11.44 5.75
C LEU A 16 16.71 -11.67 7.27
N LEU A 17 15.66 -11.11 7.88
CA LEU A 17 15.16 -11.42 9.22
C LEU A 17 13.77 -12.03 9.14
N ILE A 18 13.45 -12.98 10.02
CA ILE A 18 12.09 -13.53 10.17
C ILE A 18 11.68 -13.37 11.63
N PHE A 19 10.63 -12.60 11.90
CA PHE A 19 10.13 -12.40 13.26
C PHE A 19 8.89 -13.26 13.53
N GLU A 20 7.88 -13.16 12.68
CA GLU A 20 6.62 -13.86 12.86
C GLU A 20 6.09 -14.37 11.53
N GLU A 21 5.45 -15.53 11.57
CA GLU A 21 4.84 -16.17 10.41
C GLU A 21 3.32 -16.00 10.37
N ASN A 22 2.68 -15.79 11.54
CA ASN A 22 1.23 -15.69 11.66
C ASN A 22 0.82 -14.63 12.67
N SER A 23 -0.27 -13.95 12.38
CA SER A 23 -0.96 -13.06 13.32
C SER A 23 -1.90 -13.84 14.24
N ASN A 24 -2.20 -13.29 15.41
CA ASN A 24 -3.25 -13.77 16.30
C ASN A 24 -4.67 -13.55 15.71
N TYR A 25 -4.81 -12.74 14.67
CA TYR A 25 -6.07 -12.41 14.03
C TYR A 25 -6.26 -13.19 12.73
N LYS A 26 -7.36 -13.96 12.66
CA LYS A 26 -7.70 -14.77 11.47
C LYS A 26 -7.84 -13.94 10.19
N SER A 27 -8.46 -12.76 10.29
CA SER A 27 -8.63 -11.83 9.17
C SER A 27 -7.28 -11.32 8.64
N GLN A 28 -6.30 -11.05 9.52
CA GLN A 28 -4.95 -10.67 9.10
C GLN A 28 -4.24 -11.82 8.39
N ASN A 29 -4.33 -13.03 8.91
CA ASN A 29 -3.73 -14.21 8.27
C ASN A 29 -4.35 -14.49 6.89
N GLN A 30 -5.67 -14.33 6.77
CA GLN A 30 -6.36 -14.45 5.48
C GLN A 30 -5.88 -13.36 4.50
N THR A 31 -5.82 -12.11 4.94
CA THR A 31 -5.30 -11.00 4.14
C THR A 31 -3.86 -11.26 3.66
N ASN A 32 -2.97 -11.70 4.56
CA ASN A 32 -1.58 -12.05 4.23
C ASN A 32 -1.50 -13.17 3.19
N SER A 33 -2.37 -14.18 3.30
CA SER A 33 -2.45 -15.29 2.35
C SER A 33 -2.85 -14.82 0.94
N ILE A 34 -3.78 -13.85 0.82
CA ILE A 34 -4.16 -13.23 -0.46
C ILE A 34 -2.97 -12.51 -1.09
N PHE A 35 -2.26 -11.69 -0.29
CA PHE A 35 -1.11 -10.95 -0.82
C PHE A 35 0.06 -11.87 -1.16
N SER A 36 0.33 -12.92 -0.38
CA SER A 36 1.34 -13.93 -0.75
C SER A 36 1.05 -14.54 -2.12
N GLU A 37 -0.19 -14.93 -2.38
CA GLU A 37 -0.60 -15.50 -3.67
C GLU A 37 -0.53 -14.48 -4.82
N LYS A 38 -0.99 -13.25 -4.59
CA LYS A 38 -0.88 -12.14 -5.55
C LYS A 38 0.58 -11.93 -5.99
N TRP A 39 1.49 -11.87 -5.03
CA TRP A 39 2.90 -11.60 -5.33
C TRP A 39 3.58 -12.75 -6.05
N LEU A 40 3.28 -13.99 -5.71
CA LEU A 40 3.79 -15.18 -6.42
C LEU A 40 3.30 -15.21 -7.88
N LYS A 41 2.03 -14.88 -8.15
CA LYS A 41 1.52 -14.76 -9.53
C LYS A 41 2.16 -13.60 -10.29
N LYS A 42 2.40 -12.47 -9.63
CA LYS A 42 3.02 -11.29 -10.25
C LYS A 42 4.46 -11.56 -10.67
N GLU A 43 5.22 -12.33 -9.90
CA GLU A 43 6.62 -12.68 -10.21
C GLU A 43 6.76 -13.43 -11.54
N THR A 44 5.75 -14.20 -11.94
CA THR A 44 5.72 -14.93 -13.20
C THR A 44 5.30 -14.08 -14.42
N SER A 45 4.88 -12.83 -14.22
CA SER A 45 4.36 -11.94 -15.28
C SER A 45 5.49 -11.13 -15.93
N LYS A 46 5.57 -11.19 -17.26
CA LYS A 46 6.56 -10.45 -18.08
C LYS A 46 6.38 -8.92 -18.06
N THR A 47 5.33 -8.40 -17.42
CA THR A 47 4.91 -6.98 -17.45
C THR A 47 5.47 -6.15 -16.26
N LEU A 48 6.33 -6.74 -15.42
CA LEU A 48 6.83 -6.11 -14.18
C LEU A 48 7.48 -4.75 -14.36
N LYS A 49 8.35 -4.58 -15.36
CA LYS A 49 9.10 -3.34 -15.54
C LYS A 49 8.24 -2.09 -15.81
N GLY A 50 7.19 -2.23 -16.61
CA GLY A 50 6.28 -1.11 -16.88
C GLY A 50 5.49 -0.66 -15.65
N ILE A 51 5.10 -1.62 -14.79
CA ILE A 51 4.39 -1.33 -13.54
C ILE A 51 5.31 -0.64 -12.53
N GLU A 52 6.56 -1.07 -12.42
CA GLU A 52 7.54 -0.45 -11.51
C GLU A 52 7.77 1.03 -11.88
N GLU A 53 7.97 1.35 -13.15
CA GLU A 53 8.16 2.73 -13.61
C GLU A 53 6.89 3.59 -13.38
N PHE A 54 5.70 3.04 -13.65
CA PHE A 54 4.46 3.70 -13.31
C PHE A 54 4.35 3.98 -11.81
N GLN A 55 4.66 2.99 -10.97
CA GLN A 55 4.58 3.15 -9.51
C GLN A 55 5.60 4.15 -8.96
N LYS A 56 6.80 4.25 -9.54
CA LYS A 56 7.78 5.29 -9.18
C LYS A 56 7.25 6.68 -9.50
N THR A 57 6.76 6.89 -10.73
CA THR A 57 6.18 8.17 -11.16
C THR A 57 5.00 8.55 -10.28
N TRP A 58 4.15 7.57 -9.94
CA TRP A 58 3.01 7.79 -9.08
C TRP A 58 3.42 8.11 -7.65
N TYR A 59 4.40 7.40 -7.08
CA TYR A 59 4.96 7.68 -5.75
C TYR A 59 5.48 9.13 -5.65
N ILE A 60 6.25 9.59 -6.62
CA ILE A 60 6.76 10.96 -6.69
C ILE A 60 5.59 11.96 -6.59
N LYS A 61 4.55 11.79 -7.41
CA LYS A 61 3.35 12.63 -7.40
C LYS A 61 2.59 12.56 -6.08
N LEU A 62 2.33 11.34 -5.57
CA LEU A 62 1.50 11.12 -4.38
C LEU A 62 2.10 11.70 -3.11
N TYR A 63 3.42 11.85 -3.07
CA TYR A 63 4.13 12.36 -1.89
C TYR A 63 4.80 13.72 -2.10
N GLY A 64 4.50 14.40 -3.22
CA GLY A 64 4.86 15.79 -3.46
C GLY A 64 6.35 16.02 -3.70
N PHE A 65 7.02 15.06 -4.30
CA PHE A 65 8.34 15.27 -4.88
C PHE A 65 8.22 15.81 -6.31
N SER A 66 9.14 16.65 -6.72
CA SER A 66 9.12 17.21 -8.08
C SER A 66 9.54 16.18 -9.12
N ASP A 67 10.53 15.36 -8.79
CA ASP A 67 11.07 14.29 -9.62
C ASP A 67 11.89 13.27 -8.79
N GLU A 68 12.54 12.32 -9.46
CA GLU A 68 13.39 11.31 -8.81
C GLU A 68 14.64 11.93 -8.16
N ASN A 69 15.19 13.03 -8.68
CA ASN A 69 16.35 13.69 -8.10
C ASN A 69 16.01 14.40 -6.79
N ASP A 70 14.82 14.99 -6.70
CA ASP A 70 14.31 15.60 -5.48
C ASP A 70 14.09 14.52 -4.41
N LEU A 71 13.46 13.39 -4.75
CA LEU A 71 13.36 12.24 -3.87
C LEU A 71 14.73 11.73 -3.44
N ALA A 72 15.68 11.59 -4.37
CA ALA A 72 17.05 11.12 -4.07
C ALA A 72 17.77 12.07 -3.10
N SER A 73 17.64 13.38 -3.30
CA SER A 73 18.21 14.39 -2.40
C SER A 73 17.62 14.27 -1.00
N PHE A 74 16.29 14.13 -0.90
CA PHE A 74 15.59 13.93 0.37
C PHE A 74 16.04 12.65 1.08
N LEU A 75 16.17 11.53 0.36
CA LEU A 75 16.54 10.24 0.96
C LEU A 75 18.01 10.19 1.43
N ARG A 76 18.93 10.87 0.74
CA ARG A 76 20.36 10.90 1.10
C ARG A 76 20.63 11.55 2.46
N ASP A 77 19.73 12.40 2.93
CA ASP A 77 19.81 13.02 4.26
C ASP A 77 19.30 12.09 5.39
N LYS A 78 18.75 10.92 5.04
CA LYS A 78 18.22 9.94 5.99
C LYS A 78 19.24 8.83 6.25
N LYS A 79 19.44 8.48 7.53
CA LYS A 79 20.32 7.37 7.91
C LYS A 79 19.63 6.03 7.83
N ILE A 80 18.37 5.99 8.29
CA ILE A 80 17.55 4.79 8.32
C ILE A 80 16.24 5.05 7.60
N ILE A 81 15.96 4.25 6.57
CA ILE A 81 14.75 4.30 5.76
C ILE A 81 14.01 2.98 5.93
N PHE A 82 12.70 3.06 6.18
CA PHE A 82 11.85 1.89 6.40
C PHE A 82 10.69 1.88 5.39
N ASP A 83 10.63 0.83 4.55
CA ASP A 83 9.52 0.55 3.64
C ASP A 83 8.57 -0.45 4.30
N ALA A 84 7.52 0.06 4.93
CA ALA A 84 6.52 -0.71 5.65
C ALA A 84 5.48 -1.29 4.69
N GLY A 85 5.45 -2.60 4.52
CA GLY A 85 4.69 -3.32 3.51
C GLY A 85 5.37 -3.31 2.15
N CYS A 86 6.62 -3.77 2.11
CA CYS A 86 7.47 -3.66 0.92
C CYS A 86 7.08 -4.58 -0.24
N GLY A 87 6.21 -5.59 -0.03
CA GLY A 87 5.89 -6.61 -1.02
C GLY A 87 7.15 -7.26 -1.60
N LEU A 88 7.28 -7.32 -2.93
CA LEU A 88 8.48 -7.83 -3.63
C LEU A 88 9.69 -6.91 -3.54
N GLY A 89 9.67 -5.84 -2.76
CA GLY A 89 10.84 -5.03 -2.38
C GLY A 89 11.35 -4.06 -3.44
N TYR A 90 10.66 -3.87 -4.57
CA TYR A 90 11.16 -3.00 -5.65
C TYR A 90 11.35 -1.55 -5.16
N LYS A 91 10.44 -1.03 -4.33
CA LYS A 91 10.51 0.33 -3.78
C LYS A 91 11.64 0.46 -2.76
N ALA A 92 11.79 -0.50 -1.85
CA ALA A 92 12.92 -0.55 -0.93
C ALA A 92 14.26 -0.59 -1.68
N ALA A 93 14.36 -1.39 -2.76
CA ALA A 93 15.54 -1.45 -3.60
C ALA A 93 15.79 -0.14 -4.38
N TRP A 94 14.75 0.53 -4.82
CA TRP A 94 14.85 1.85 -5.43
C TRP A 94 15.41 2.88 -4.44
N PHE A 95 14.87 2.94 -3.22
CA PHE A 95 15.38 3.83 -2.17
C PHE A 95 16.83 3.53 -1.81
N ALA A 96 17.21 2.25 -1.71
CA ALA A 96 18.59 1.86 -1.42
C ALA A 96 19.58 2.33 -2.50
N LYS A 97 19.19 2.31 -3.76
CA LYS A 97 19.98 2.82 -4.89
C LYS A 97 20.08 4.34 -4.89
N LEU A 98 18.99 5.05 -4.54
CA LEU A 98 18.98 6.52 -4.48
C LEU A 98 19.78 7.07 -3.27
N SER A 99 19.92 6.28 -2.20
CA SER A 99 20.60 6.67 -0.95
C SER A 99 21.60 5.62 -0.49
N PRO A 100 22.74 5.45 -1.17
CA PRO A 100 23.71 4.39 -0.87
C PRO A 100 24.37 4.52 0.51
N GLY A 101 24.30 5.68 1.15
CA GLY A 101 24.79 5.92 2.52
C GLY A 101 23.79 5.58 3.62
N SER A 102 22.54 5.25 3.27
CA SER A 102 21.46 4.92 4.19
C SER A 102 21.38 3.41 4.40
N ILE A 103 20.86 2.98 5.53
CA ILE A 103 20.33 1.61 5.71
C ILE A 103 18.86 1.64 5.29
N VAL A 104 18.48 0.77 4.38
CA VAL A 104 17.09 0.60 3.94
C VAL A 104 16.57 -0.75 4.41
N ILE A 105 15.38 -0.73 5.03
CA ILE A 105 14.73 -1.93 5.56
C ILE A 105 13.36 -2.05 4.90
N GLY A 106 13.10 -3.14 4.20
CA GLY A 106 11.76 -3.51 3.73
C GLY A 106 11.14 -4.52 4.67
N MET A 107 9.90 -4.31 5.12
CA MET A 107 9.16 -5.29 5.93
C MET A 107 7.85 -5.64 5.23
N ASP A 108 7.54 -6.93 5.16
CA ASP A 108 6.24 -7.41 4.70
C ASP A 108 5.84 -8.67 5.48
N PHE A 109 4.56 -8.83 5.72
CA PHE A 109 4.07 -10.00 6.46
C PHE A 109 3.91 -11.23 5.56
N SER A 110 3.79 -11.04 4.26
CA SER A 110 3.66 -12.10 3.27
C SER A 110 5.02 -12.76 2.94
N GLU A 111 4.97 -13.86 2.20
CA GLU A 111 6.17 -14.55 1.67
C GLU A 111 7.00 -13.66 0.73
N ALA A 112 6.42 -12.57 0.23
CA ALA A 112 7.09 -11.65 -0.70
C ALA A 112 8.39 -11.07 -0.13
N ALA A 113 8.48 -10.84 1.20
CA ALA A 113 9.71 -10.36 1.84
C ALA A 113 10.88 -11.36 1.67
N ILE A 114 10.59 -12.67 1.68
CA ILE A 114 11.60 -13.72 1.49
C ILE A 114 12.09 -13.71 0.03
N GLU A 115 11.19 -13.60 -0.92
CA GLU A 115 11.56 -13.53 -2.35
C GLU A 115 12.31 -12.23 -2.66
N ALA A 116 11.89 -11.10 -2.08
CA ALA A 116 12.60 -9.83 -2.18
C ALA A 116 14.05 -9.94 -1.66
N ALA A 117 14.27 -10.59 -0.50
CA ALA A 117 15.61 -10.78 0.05
C ALA A 117 16.51 -11.59 -0.88
N LYS A 118 15.97 -12.64 -1.51
CA LYS A 118 16.72 -13.46 -2.49
C LYS A 118 17.07 -12.66 -3.74
N TYR A 119 16.10 -11.89 -4.26
CA TYR A 119 16.25 -11.15 -5.51
C TYR A 119 17.23 -9.97 -5.38
N TYR A 120 17.21 -9.26 -4.25
CA TYR A 120 18.04 -8.07 -4.01
C TYR A 120 19.24 -8.33 -3.08
N LYS A 121 19.71 -9.55 -2.98
CA LYS A 121 20.83 -9.97 -2.09
C LYS A 121 22.13 -9.22 -2.32
N ASP A 122 22.35 -8.68 -3.53
CA ASP A 122 23.56 -7.98 -3.92
C ASP A 122 23.55 -6.47 -3.58
N ILE A 123 22.45 -5.94 -3.02
CA ILE A 123 22.36 -4.55 -2.56
C ILE A 123 22.79 -4.49 -1.09
N SER A 124 23.99 -4.03 -0.84
CA SER A 124 24.67 -4.14 0.47
C SER A 124 24.02 -3.35 1.61
N ASN A 125 23.27 -2.29 1.30
CA ASN A 125 22.58 -1.43 2.27
C ASN A 125 21.07 -1.72 2.40
N LEU A 126 20.59 -2.85 1.82
CA LEU A 126 19.18 -3.24 1.80
C LEU A 126 18.96 -4.53 2.60
N PHE A 127 18.03 -4.48 3.53
CA PHE A 127 17.65 -5.60 4.39
C PHE A 127 16.16 -5.84 4.33
N PHE A 128 15.73 -7.09 4.50
CA PHE A 128 14.32 -7.46 4.50
C PHE A 128 13.92 -8.12 5.80
N ILE A 129 12.67 -7.92 6.19
CA ILE A 129 12.07 -8.51 7.37
C ILE A 129 10.73 -9.13 6.96
N ARG A 130 10.55 -10.42 7.25
CA ARG A 130 9.22 -11.00 7.28
C ARG A 130 8.65 -10.76 8.67
N GLY A 131 7.60 -9.94 8.77
CA GLY A 131 7.02 -9.54 10.05
C GLY A 131 5.85 -8.57 9.89
N ASP A 132 5.15 -8.32 11.01
CA ASP A 132 3.98 -7.44 11.05
C ASP A 132 4.39 -5.98 11.28
N ILE A 133 3.96 -5.09 10.38
CA ILE A 133 4.18 -3.64 10.52
C ILE A 133 3.39 -3.03 11.70
N ALA A 134 2.41 -3.74 12.25
CA ALA A 134 1.71 -3.34 13.47
C ALA A 134 2.52 -3.65 14.74
N ASP A 135 3.57 -4.49 14.64
CA ASP A 135 4.47 -4.85 15.76
C ASP A 135 5.90 -5.12 15.22
N THR A 136 6.60 -4.09 14.83
CA THR A 136 7.86 -4.18 14.08
C THR A 136 9.05 -4.68 14.88
N LYS A 137 9.00 -4.69 16.22
CA LYS A 137 10.15 -4.93 17.13
C LYS A 137 11.32 -3.94 16.92
N ILE A 138 11.10 -2.87 16.18
CA ILE A 138 12.05 -1.79 15.96
C ILE A 138 11.95 -0.80 17.14
N ARG A 139 13.09 -0.29 17.60
CA ARG A 139 13.15 0.68 18.68
C ARG A 139 12.45 1.98 18.29
N LYS A 140 11.74 2.58 19.25
CA LYS A 140 11.18 3.92 19.11
C LYS A 140 12.28 4.94 18.80
N SER A 141 11.92 5.99 18.06
CA SER A 141 12.80 7.12 17.72
C SER A 141 14.11 6.71 17.03
N SER A 142 14.03 5.76 16.10
CA SER A 142 15.21 5.20 15.40
C SER A 142 15.14 5.29 13.86
N ILE A 143 14.00 5.66 13.28
CA ILE A 143 13.77 5.70 11.83
C ILE A 143 13.65 7.16 11.37
N ASP A 144 14.38 7.54 10.33
CA ASP A 144 14.33 8.90 9.77
C ASP A 144 13.25 9.07 8.70
N TYR A 145 12.94 8.01 7.97
CA TYR A 145 11.88 8.03 6.97
C TYR A 145 11.15 6.69 6.90
N ILE A 146 9.83 6.75 6.97
CA ILE A 146 8.93 5.58 6.78
C ILE A 146 8.12 5.80 5.51
N SER A 147 8.12 4.81 4.63
CA SER A 147 7.21 4.69 3.49
C SER A 147 6.18 3.61 3.79
N CYS A 148 4.93 3.98 4.08
CA CYS A 148 3.79 3.06 4.24
C CYS A 148 2.79 3.31 3.11
N ASP A 149 3.16 2.87 1.91
CA ASP A 149 2.46 3.18 0.68
C ASP A 149 1.60 2.02 0.20
N GLN A 150 0.28 2.21 0.16
CA GLN A 150 -0.73 1.24 -0.28
C GLN A 150 -0.83 -0.01 0.63
N VAL A 151 -0.59 0.12 1.94
CA VAL A 151 -0.49 -1.02 2.86
C VAL A 151 -1.37 -0.90 4.09
N ILE A 152 -1.33 0.23 4.80
CA ILE A 152 -1.83 0.34 6.18
C ILE A 152 -3.31 -0.05 6.33
N HIS A 153 -4.12 0.22 5.32
CA HIS A 153 -5.55 -0.12 5.27
C HIS A 153 -5.81 -1.64 5.16
N HIS A 154 -4.76 -2.45 4.99
CA HIS A 154 -4.81 -3.90 5.02
C HIS A 154 -4.36 -4.50 6.36
N THR A 155 -4.01 -3.67 7.34
CA THR A 155 -3.72 -4.14 8.70
C THR A 155 -5.00 -4.34 9.49
N GLN A 156 -4.94 -5.12 10.57
CA GLN A 156 -6.11 -5.38 11.42
C GLN A 156 -6.65 -4.11 12.09
N PHE A 157 -5.76 -3.23 12.51
CA PHE A 157 -6.07 -1.96 13.19
C PHE A 157 -5.24 -0.82 12.59
N PRO A 158 -5.67 -0.25 11.45
CA PRO A 158 -4.87 0.73 10.70
C PRO A 158 -4.44 1.96 11.50
N GLU A 159 -5.32 2.52 12.33
CA GLU A 159 -5.01 3.68 13.17
C GLU A 159 -3.96 3.35 14.23
N GLN A 160 -4.07 2.20 14.88
CA GLN A 160 -3.07 1.74 15.86
C GLN A 160 -1.73 1.44 15.18
N THR A 161 -1.76 0.84 13.99
CA THR A 161 -0.56 0.61 13.18
C THR A 161 0.10 1.94 12.78
N PHE A 162 -0.68 2.95 12.39
CA PHE A 162 -0.15 4.28 12.09
C PHE A 162 0.53 4.89 13.33
N SER A 163 -0.12 4.84 14.49
CA SER A 163 0.44 5.33 15.75
C SER A 163 1.74 4.59 16.11
N HIS A 164 1.78 3.26 16.00
CA HIS A 164 2.98 2.48 16.20
C HIS A 164 4.13 2.92 15.26
N LEU A 165 3.86 3.06 13.97
CA LEU A 165 4.87 3.51 13.00
C LEU A 165 5.40 4.92 13.32
N THR A 166 4.54 5.83 13.76
CA THR A 166 4.98 7.20 14.12
C THR A 166 5.83 7.26 15.38
N GLU A 167 5.68 6.31 16.31
CA GLU A 167 6.57 6.19 17.46
C GLU A 167 8.01 5.81 17.07
N LEU A 168 8.21 5.13 15.95
CA LEU A 168 9.52 4.77 15.44
C LEU A 168 10.29 5.96 14.88
N LEU A 169 9.60 7.05 14.51
CA LEU A 169 10.23 8.22 13.92
C LEU A 169 11.17 8.94 14.89
N THR A 170 12.37 9.26 14.39
CA THR A 170 13.27 10.21 15.03
C THR A 170 12.64 11.62 15.09
N LYS A 171 13.21 12.53 15.85
CA LYS A 171 12.90 13.96 15.74
C LYS A 171 13.18 14.43 14.31
N ASN A 172 12.27 15.18 13.71
CA ASN A 172 12.25 15.51 12.28
C ASN A 172 12.16 14.33 11.31
N GLY A 173 11.89 13.10 11.81
CA GLY A 173 11.58 11.97 10.96
C GLY A 173 10.23 12.15 10.27
N GLU A 174 10.09 11.61 9.07
CA GLU A 174 8.86 11.72 8.27
C GLU A 174 8.26 10.35 7.95
N ILE A 175 6.94 10.29 7.91
CA ILE A 175 6.19 9.16 7.37
C ILE A 175 5.42 9.59 6.13
N ALA A 176 5.61 8.85 5.03
CA ALA A 176 4.73 8.85 3.86
C ALA A 176 3.68 7.76 4.04
N CYS A 177 2.41 8.12 3.99
CA CYS A 177 1.32 7.16 4.20
C CYS A 177 0.20 7.33 3.17
N TYR A 178 -0.37 6.19 2.76
CA TYR A 178 -1.48 6.08 1.82
C TYR A 178 -2.63 5.33 2.47
N VAL A 179 -3.83 5.88 2.37
CA VAL A 179 -5.08 5.21 2.76
C VAL A 179 -6.08 5.21 1.60
N TYR A 180 -6.91 4.16 1.49
CA TYR A 180 -8.03 4.16 0.56
C TYR A 180 -9.06 5.21 0.96
N ALA A 181 -9.49 6.04 -0.01
CA ALA A 181 -10.60 6.96 0.18
C ALA A 181 -11.94 6.22 0.16
N LYS A 182 -12.88 6.62 1.01
CA LYS A 182 -14.30 6.21 0.93
C LYS A 182 -14.88 6.58 -0.43
N LYS A 183 -15.77 5.76 -0.93
CA LYS A 183 -16.44 5.90 -2.22
C LYS A 183 -17.91 6.31 -2.03
N ALA A 184 -18.67 6.34 -3.10
CA ALA A 184 -20.11 6.52 -3.05
C ALA A 184 -20.78 5.43 -2.19
N LEU A 185 -21.87 5.77 -1.51
CA LEU A 185 -22.57 4.87 -0.59
C LEU A 185 -22.90 3.49 -1.18
N PRO A 186 -23.41 3.35 -2.42
CA PRO A 186 -23.70 2.03 -2.98
C PRO A 186 -22.43 1.18 -3.12
N ARG A 187 -21.30 1.82 -3.46
CA ARG A 187 -20.00 1.16 -3.57
C ARG A 187 -19.49 0.70 -2.20
N GLU A 188 -19.59 1.56 -1.17
CA GLU A 188 -19.18 1.20 0.19
C GLU A 188 -19.98 0.01 0.74
N LEU A 189 -21.30 -0.01 0.52
CA LEU A 189 -22.17 -1.11 0.95
C LEU A 189 -21.78 -2.43 0.30
N LEU A 190 -21.45 -2.40 -1.00
CA LEU A 190 -21.03 -3.59 -1.73
C LEU A 190 -19.64 -4.06 -1.30
N ASP A 191 -18.70 -3.13 -1.20
CA ASP A 191 -17.34 -3.45 -0.77
C ASP A 191 -17.33 -4.03 0.67
N GLU A 192 -18.16 -3.51 1.58
CA GLU A 192 -18.28 -4.03 2.94
C GLU A 192 -18.88 -5.45 2.97
N TYR A 193 -19.89 -5.71 2.14
CA TYR A 193 -20.42 -7.05 1.98
C TYR A 193 -19.32 -8.05 1.56
N PHE A 194 -18.49 -7.67 0.60
CA PHE A 194 -17.39 -8.54 0.15
C PHE A 194 -16.33 -8.81 1.22
N ARG A 195 -16.09 -7.91 2.17
CA ARG A 195 -15.16 -8.17 3.29
C ARG A 195 -15.57 -9.38 4.12
N SER A 196 -16.88 -9.59 4.29
CA SER A 196 -17.42 -10.74 5.02
C SER A 196 -17.62 -11.97 4.12
N TYR A 197 -17.91 -11.78 2.83
CA TYR A 197 -18.25 -12.85 1.90
C TYR A 197 -17.02 -13.50 1.26
N ALA A 198 -16.04 -12.72 0.82
CA ALA A 198 -14.86 -13.24 0.13
C ALA A 198 -14.09 -14.33 0.90
N PRO A 199 -13.95 -14.27 2.24
CA PRO A 199 -13.33 -15.35 3.00
C PRO A 199 -14.05 -16.70 2.95
N THR A 200 -15.31 -16.73 2.51
CA THR A 200 -16.09 -17.97 2.34
C THR A 200 -15.89 -18.62 0.97
N LEU A 201 -15.30 -17.89 0.02
CA LEU A 201 -15.00 -18.39 -1.33
C LEU A 201 -13.74 -19.25 -1.34
N THR A 202 -13.71 -20.26 -2.22
CA THR A 202 -12.43 -20.92 -2.55
C THR A 202 -11.52 -19.97 -3.33
N ARG A 203 -10.24 -20.31 -3.44
CA ARG A 203 -9.29 -19.51 -4.23
C ARG A 203 -9.67 -19.48 -5.71
N GLU A 204 -10.11 -20.60 -6.24
CA GLU A 204 -10.56 -20.74 -7.62
C GLU A 204 -11.76 -19.83 -7.89
N GLN A 205 -12.76 -19.85 -7.00
CA GLN A 205 -13.94 -18.97 -7.09
C GLN A 205 -13.56 -17.47 -7.04
N LEU A 206 -12.60 -17.11 -6.20
CA LEU A 206 -12.15 -15.73 -6.09
C LEU A 206 -11.41 -15.26 -7.35
N TRP A 207 -10.58 -16.13 -7.96
CA TRP A 207 -9.93 -15.83 -9.24
C TRP A 207 -10.95 -15.72 -10.36
N GLU A 208 -11.86 -16.69 -10.48
CA GLU A 208 -12.94 -16.68 -11.48
C GLU A 208 -13.78 -15.40 -11.36
N PHE A 209 -14.16 -15.01 -10.14
CA PHE A 209 -14.88 -13.76 -9.91
C PHE A 209 -14.06 -12.54 -10.33
N SER A 210 -12.75 -12.52 -10.05
CA SER A 210 -11.85 -11.44 -10.45
C SER A 210 -11.75 -11.31 -11.99
N GLU A 211 -11.73 -12.43 -12.71
CA GLU A 211 -11.79 -12.46 -14.17
C GLU A 211 -13.15 -11.96 -14.69
N GLN A 212 -14.25 -12.39 -14.08
CA GLN A 212 -15.61 -11.97 -14.47
C GLN A 212 -15.82 -10.46 -14.31
N VAL A 213 -15.38 -9.88 -13.19
CA VAL A 213 -15.50 -8.41 -13.00
C VAL A 213 -14.52 -7.62 -13.86
N THR A 214 -13.38 -8.22 -14.23
CA THR A 214 -12.44 -7.62 -15.21
C THR A 214 -13.08 -7.60 -16.60
N GLU A 215 -13.70 -8.69 -17.02
CA GLU A 215 -14.42 -8.78 -18.30
C GLU A 215 -15.59 -7.80 -18.34
N LEU A 216 -16.34 -7.66 -17.24
CA LEU A 216 -17.39 -6.65 -17.14
C LEU A 216 -16.80 -5.24 -17.34
N GLY A 217 -15.70 -4.91 -16.67
CA GLY A 217 -15.02 -3.62 -16.80
C GLY A 217 -14.56 -3.36 -18.24
N ARG A 218 -14.00 -4.38 -18.89
CA ARG A 218 -13.58 -4.32 -20.29
C ARG A 218 -14.77 -4.05 -21.22
N ARG A 219 -15.87 -4.83 -21.08
CA ARG A 219 -17.08 -4.64 -21.89
C ARG A 219 -17.71 -3.27 -21.71
N LEU A 220 -17.79 -2.78 -20.49
CA LEU A 220 -18.27 -1.42 -20.21
C LEU A 220 -17.39 -0.34 -20.86
N SER A 221 -16.06 -0.57 -20.88
CA SER A 221 -15.11 0.35 -21.52
C SER A 221 -15.28 0.36 -23.05
N GLU A 222 -15.50 -0.81 -23.67
CA GLU A 222 -15.70 -0.95 -25.11
C GLU A 222 -16.96 -0.26 -25.64
N LEU A 223 -17.97 -0.03 -24.77
CA LEU A 223 -19.16 0.74 -25.17
C LEU A 223 -18.82 2.17 -25.59
N ASN A 224 -17.77 2.74 -25.02
CA ASN A 224 -17.30 4.09 -25.29
C ASN A 224 -18.44 5.15 -25.20
N ILE A 225 -19.26 5.03 -24.16
CA ILE A 225 -20.42 5.89 -23.90
C ILE A 225 -20.15 6.76 -22.68
N ASP A 226 -20.37 8.06 -22.83
CA ASP A 226 -20.42 9.00 -21.73
C ASP A 226 -21.86 9.23 -21.27
N ILE A 227 -22.05 9.31 -19.96
CA ILE A 227 -23.34 9.62 -19.33
C ILE A 227 -23.25 10.91 -18.52
N LYS A 228 -24.28 11.72 -18.55
CA LYS A 228 -24.43 12.90 -17.69
C LYS A 228 -25.24 12.52 -16.46
N VAL A 229 -24.61 12.64 -15.30
CA VAL A 229 -25.17 12.22 -13.99
C VAL A 229 -25.49 13.48 -13.17
N PRO A 230 -26.66 13.56 -12.50
CA PRO A 230 -26.96 14.63 -11.54
C PRO A 230 -26.17 14.42 -10.23
N ASP A 231 -26.03 15.49 -9.44
CA ASP A 231 -25.62 15.34 -8.04
C ASP A 231 -26.64 14.52 -7.26
N MET A 232 -26.14 13.51 -6.52
CA MET A 232 -26.95 12.68 -5.63
C MET A 232 -26.30 12.65 -4.23
N PRO A 233 -26.47 13.72 -3.42
CA PRO A 233 -25.74 13.86 -2.15
C PRO A 233 -26.02 12.72 -1.16
N VAL A 234 -27.25 12.19 -1.13
CA VAL A 234 -27.62 11.06 -0.26
C VAL A 234 -26.80 9.81 -0.56
N LEU A 235 -26.43 9.63 -1.85
CA LEU A 235 -25.60 8.50 -2.28
C LEU A 235 -24.10 8.84 -2.29
N ALA A 236 -23.73 10.06 -1.93
CA ALA A 236 -22.39 10.60 -2.09
C ALA A 236 -21.86 10.45 -3.53
N ILE A 237 -22.74 10.55 -4.53
CA ILE A 237 -22.37 10.54 -5.96
C ILE A 237 -22.33 11.97 -6.45
N LYS A 238 -21.16 12.39 -6.92
CA LYS A 238 -20.96 13.72 -7.51
C LYS A 238 -21.45 13.76 -8.94
N GLY A 239 -22.23 14.79 -9.28
CA GLY A 239 -22.68 15.02 -10.64
C GLY A 239 -21.54 15.35 -11.60
N GLY A 240 -21.74 15.05 -12.87
CA GLY A 240 -20.74 15.30 -13.91
C GLY A 240 -20.94 14.41 -15.13
N THR A 241 -20.00 14.47 -16.05
CA THR A 241 -19.95 13.58 -17.22
C THR A 241 -18.89 12.51 -16.96
N TYR A 242 -19.26 11.25 -17.10
CA TYR A 242 -18.42 10.08 -16.85
C TYR A 242 -18.53 9.11 -18.01
N SER A 243 -17.45 8.43 -18.38
CA SER A 243 -17.63 7.19 -19.14
C SER A 243 -18.41 6.19 -18.30
N ILE A 244 -19.25 5.37 -18.93
CA ILE A 244 -20.11 4.41 -18.23
C ILE A 244 -19.29 3.47 -17.35
N GLN A 245 -18.12 3.02 -17.81
CA GLN A 245 -17.21 2.16 -17.05
C GLN A 245 -16.74 2.86 -15.77
N ARG A 246 -16.29 4.12 -15.84
CA ARG A 246 -15.81 4.88 -14.67
C ARG A 246 -16.93 5.20 -13.70
N PHE A 247 -18.13 5.48 -14.21
CA PHE A 247 -19.31 5.71 -13.36
C PHE A 247 -19.65 4.47 -12.53
N ILE A 248 -19.73 3.29 -13.15
CA ILE A 248 -19.98 2.02 -12.45
C ILE A 248 -18.83 1.71 -11.49
N TYR A 249 -17.59 1.84 -11.96
CA TYR A 249 -16.39 1.55 -11.19
C TYR A 249 -16.30 2.36 -9.88
N TRP A 250 -16.53 3.66 -9.93
CA TRP A 250 -16.38 4.52 -8.76
C TRP A 250 -17.58 4.47 -7.81
N ASN A 251 -18.78 4.25 -8.33
CA ASN A 251 -20.00 4.45 -7.55
C ASN A 251 -20.74 3.17 -7.16
N PHE A 252 -20.49 2.04 -7.83
CA PHE A 252 -21.26 0.82 -7.60
C PHE A 252 -20.42 -0.44 -7.40
N LEU A 253 -19.58 -0.81 -8.36
CA LEU A 253 -18.86 -2.07 -8.36
C LEU A 253 -17.45 -1.86 -8.89
N LYS A 254 -16.41 -2.29 -8.14
CA LYS A 254 -15.07 -2.30 -8.68
C LYS A 254 -14.96 -3.35 -9.79
N CYS A 255 -15.01 -2.88 -11.02
CA CYS A 255 -14.74 -3.64 -12.23
C CYS A 255 -13.53 -2.99 -12.95
N PHE A 256 -12.34 -3.16 -12.37
CA PHE A 256 -11.14 -2.52 -12.90
C PHE A 256 -10.78 -3.11 -14.25
N TRP A 257 -10.57 -2.22 -15.21
CA TRP A 257 -10.00 -2.48 -16.51
C TRP A 257 -9.12 -1.31 -16.93
N ASN A 258 -7.94 -1.62 -17.43
CA ASN A 258 -7.06 -0.66 -18.07
C ASN A 258 -6.32 -1.38 -19.20
N GLU A 259 -6.45 -0.87 -20.43
CA GLU A 259 -5.89 -1.45 -21.63
C GLU A 259 -4.36 -1.48 -21.61
N GLU A 260 -3.72 -0.42 -21.10
CA GLU A 260 -2.26 -0.31 -20.99
C GLU A 260 -1.69 -1.31 -19.97
N PHE A 261 -2.43 -1.61 -18.90
CA PHE A 261 -2.04 -2.59 -17.89
C PHE A 261 -2.28 -4.03 -18.34
N GLY A 262 -3.16 -4.22 -19.34
CA GLY A 262 -3.55 -5.50 -19.88
C GLY A 262 -4.42 -6.34 -18.95
N TRP A 263 -4.76 -7.54 -19.43
CA TRP A 263 -5.68 -8.47 -18.75
C TRP A 263 -5.17 -8.91 -17.38
N ASP A 264 -3.98 -9.48 -17.33
CA ASP A 264 -3.46 -10.10 -16.11
C ASP A 264 -3.35 -9.12 -14.94
N ASN A 265 -2.87 -7.88 -15.20
CA ASN A 265 -2.76 -6.86 -14.16
C ASN A 265 -4.13 -6.30 -13.75
N SER A 266 -5.10 -6.24 -14.66
CA SER A 266 -6.46 -5.86 -14.33
C SER A 266 -7.15 -6.91 -13.46
N VAL A 267 -6.97 -8.19 -13.75
CA VAL A 267 -7.44 -9.30 -12.90
C VAL A 267 -6.78 -9.26 -11.52
N LEU A 268 -5.45 -9.10 -11.45
CA LEU A 268 -4.73 -8.95 -10.18
C LEU A 268 -5.24 -7.77 -9.34
N THR A 269 -5.57 -6.64 -9.99
CA THR A 269 -6.11 -5.45 -9.32
C THR A 269 -7.51 -5.68 -8.76
N ASN A 270 -8.34 -6.49 -9.43
CA ASN A 270 -9.64 -6.90 -8.89
C ASN A 270 -9.49 -7.94 -7.79
N PHE A 271 -8.58 -8.90 -7.94
CA PHE A 271 -8.29 -9.92 -6.94
C PHE A 271 -7.82 -9.32 -5.60
N ASP A 272 -6.89 -8.36 -5.63
CA ASP A 272 -6.39 -7.73 -4.40
C ASP A 272 -7.37 -6.77 -3.73
N TRP A 273 -8.42 -6.38 -4.45
CA TRP A 273 -9.50 -5.59 -3.86
C TRP A 273 -10.52 -6.48 -3.16
N TYR A 274 -10.98 -7.53 -3.82
CA TYR A 274 -12.06 -8.36 -3.29
C TYR A 274 -11.59 -9.41 -2.30
N GLY A 275 -10.38 -9.94 -2.50
CA GLY A 275 -9.85 -11.05 -1.73
C GLY A 275 -9.56 -10.77 -0.25
N PRO A 276 -8.90 -9.66 0.13
CA PRO A 276 -8.52 -9.43 1.52
C PRO A 276 -9.71 -9.20 2.44
N SER A 277 -9.69 -9.82 3.63
CA SER A 277 -10.65 -9.51 4.71
C SER A 277 -10.46 -8.08 5.23
N ASN A 278 -9.20 -7.60 5.26
CA ASN A 278 -8.86 -6.27 5.71
C ASN A 278 -8.61 -5.35 4.51
N ALA A 279 -9.48 -4.37 4.28
CA ALA A 279 -9.30 -3.29 3.30
C ALA A 279 -10.15 -2.08 3.73
N ALA A 280 -9.70 -1.40 4.77
CA ALA A 280 -10.39 -0.24 5.33
C ALA A 280 -10.34 0.97 4.40
N ARG A 281 -11.35 1.83 4.47
CA ARG A 281 -11.49 3.04 3.67
C ARG A 281 -11.82 4.21 4.59
N TYR A 282 -11.28 5.38 4.30
CA TYR A 282 -11.33 6.53 5.20
C TYR A 282 -11.85 7.78 4.48
N SER A 283 -12.42 8.71 5.24
CA SER A 283 -12.61 10.07 4.78
C SER A 283 -11.32 10.89 4.95
N GLU A 284 -11.27 12.06 4.33
CA GLU A 284 -10.14 12.99 4.52
C GLU A 284 -10.01 13.40 5.98
N GLU A 285 -11.14 13.67 6.64
CA GLU A 285 -11.20 14.11 8.04
C GLU A 285 -10.68 13.01 8.99
N GLU A 286 -11.06 11.75 8.77
CA GLU A 286 -10.60 10.61 9.56
C GLU A 286 -9.06 10.46 9.44
N PHE A 287 -8.53 10.54 8.22
CA PHE A 287 -7.07 10.41 8.03
C PHE A 287 -6.30 11.61 8.61
N ARG A 288 -6.82 12.84 8.48
CA ARG A 288 -6.23 14.01 9.13
C ARG A 288 -6.28 13.92 10.66
N ALA A 289 -7.34 13.32 11.21
CA ALA A 289 -7.43 13.11 12.65
C ALA A 289 -6.31 12.18 13.17
N TRP A 290 -5.89 11.17 12.42
CA TRP A 290 -4.72 10.34 12.78
C TRP A 290 -3.44 11.16 12.87
N VAL A 291 -3.23 12.07 11.91
CA VAL A 291 -2.05 12.94 11.88
C VAL A 291 -2.02 13.84 13.11
N ILE A 292 -3.15 14.46 13.45
CA ILE A 292 -3.29 15.36 14.59
C ILE A 292 -3.12 14.61 15.92
N SER A 293 -3.77 13.44 16.07
CA SER A 293 -3.71 12.64 17.31
C SER A 293 -2.30 12.09 17.60
N ASN A 294 -1.47 11.96 16.57
CA ASN A 294 -0.06 11.56 16.71
C ASN A 294 0.93 12.76 16.75
N ASN A 295 0.42 13.99 16.90
CA ASN A 295 1.23 15.21 16.99
C ASN A 295 2.18 15.39 15.80
N LEU A 296 1.72 15.10 14.58
CA LEU A 296 2.52 15.24 13.36
C LEU A 296 2.17 16.54 12.61
N GLU A 297 3.16 17.13 11.97
CA GLU A 297 2.99 18.24 11.03
C GLU A 297 2.77 17.72 9.62
N ILE A 298 1.82 18.31 8.89
CA ILE A 298 1.58 17.98 7.47
C ILE A 298 2.61 18.71 6.61
N LYS A 299 3.54 17.98 5.99
CA LYS A 299 4.49 18.54 5.01
C LYS A 299 3.92 18.55 3.60
N PHE A 300 3.10 17.55 3.27
CA PHE A 300 2.40 17.43 2.01
C PHE A 300 1.13 16.61 2.21
N PHE A 301 0.07 16.95 1.49
CA PHE A 301 -1.18 16.19 1.48
C PHE A 301 -1.77 16.18 0.07
N HIS A 302 -2.10 15.00 -0.43
CA HIS A 302 -2.71 14.79 -1.74
C HIS A 302 -4.01 14.03 -1.61
N LYS A 303 -4.98 14.36 -2.46
CA LYS A 303 -6.27 13.68 -2.53
C LYS A 303 -6.69 13.41 -3.97
N GLU A 304 -7.22 12.25 -4.19
CA GLU A 304 -7.88 11.83 -5.43
C GLU A 304 -8.99 10.82 -5.12
N GLU A 305 -9.77 10.41 -6.11
CA GLU A 305 -10.88 9.47 -5.91
C GLU A 305 -10.43 8.12 -5.31
N ALA A 306 -9.20 7.71 -5.59
CA ALA A 306 -8.67 6.45 -5.09
C ALA A 306 -8.25 6.51 -3.62
N CYS A 307 -7.65 7.62 -3.19
CA CYS A 307 -6.87 7.65 -1.96
C CYS A 307 -6.72 9.06 -1.36
N TYR A 308 -6.29 9.04 -0.10
CA TYR A 308 -5.58 10.15 0.54
C TYR A 308 -4.17 9.72 0.83
N THR A 309 -3.21 10.61 0.54
CA THR A 309 -1.79 10.38 0.82
C THR A 309 -1.17 11.63 1.42
N GLY A 310 -0.06 11.46 2.10
CA GLY A 310 0.68 12.60 2.60
C GLY A 310 2.04 12.25 3.18
N ARG A 311 2.87 13.27 3.35
CA ARG A 311 4.08 13.23 4.17
C ARG A 311 3.85 14.01 5.45
N PHE A 312 4.12 13.36 6.56
CA PHE A 312 3.89 13.87 7.90
C PHE A 312 5.18 13.80 8.71
N CYS A 313 5.54 14.88 9.39
CA CYS A 313 6.79 15.01 10.10
C CYS A 313 6.56 15.04 11.61
N LYS A 314 7.39 14.33 12.37
CA LYS A 314 7.44 14.43 13.81
C LYS A 314 8.20 15.72 14.17
N PRO A 315 7.58 16.71 14.86
CA PRO A 315 8.23 17.94 15.16
C PRO A 315 9.44 17.77 16.09
N TYR A 316 10.37 18.74 16.05
CA TYR A 316 11.61 18.68 16.84
C TYR A 316 11.35 18.73 18.34
N ASP A 317 10.33 19.47 18.76
CA ASP A 317 10.01 19.78 20.17
C ASP A 317 8.92 18.86 20.77
N SER A 318 8.64 17.73 20.16
CA SER A 318 7.63 16.75 20.62
C SER A 318 8.20 15.65 21.50
#